data_c1b3d711784be5802a9604a61708bbf7
#
_entry.id   c1b3d711784be5802a9604a61708bbf7
#
_cell.length_a   1.000
_cell.length_b   1.000
_cell.length_c   1.000
_cell.angle_alpha   90.00
_cell.angle_beta   90.00
_cell.angle_gamma   90.00
#
_symmetry.space_group_name_H-M   'P 1'
#
loop_
_entity.id
_entity.type
_entity.pdbx_description
1 polymer ?
#
loop_
_entity_poly.entity_id
_entity_poly.type
_entity_poly.pdbx_seq_one_letter_code
_entity_poly.pdbx_strand_id
1 'polypeptide(L)'
;MEGTTINVLGTAYAIELRQLNDEDVDGFCDNTSKLIVIRSDNYNEVGNFVELQKKQLRHEIIHAFLSESGLQCNWQHIEQFGHDETTIDWFAIQSPKIFKVFVDLKLL
;
A
#
# COMPACT_ATOMS: atom_id res chain seq x y z
N MET A 1 -7.99 0.68 -11.61
CA MET A 1 -6.87 0.22 -10.78
C MET A 1 -5.77 -0.37 -11.64
N GLU A 2 -6.01 -1.48 -12.33
CA GLU A 2 -5.04 -2.10 -13.21
C GLU A 2 -4.66 -1.18 -14.37
N GLY A 3 -3.37 -1.20 -14.76
CA GLY A 3 -2.84 -0.34 -15.82
C GLY A 3 -2.62 1.10 -15.40
N THR A 4 -2.84 1.41 -14.13
CA THR A 4 -2.68 2.75 -13.61
C THR A 4 -1.23 2.99 -13.19
N THR A 5 -0.74 4.20 -13.44
CA THR A 5 0.55 4.65 -12.95
C THR A 5 0.32 5.79 -11.97
N ILE A 6 1.00 5.74 -10.83
CA ILE A 6 0.92 6.81 -9.82
C ILE A 6 2.28 7.47 -9.64
N ASN A 7 2.27 8.73 -9.23
CA ASN A 7 3.47 9.48 -8.91
C ASN A 7 3.72 9.41 -7.40
N VAL A 8 4.86 8.82 -7.03
CA VAL A 8 5.26 8.70 -5.63
C VAL A 8 6.52 9.54 -5.44
N LEU A 9 6.34 10.78 -4.98
CA LEU A 9 7.43 11.73 -4.73
C LEU A 9 8.35 11.89 -5.94
N GLY A 10 7.76 11.96 -7.15
CA GLY A 10 8.49 12.14 -8.40
C GLY A 10 8.84 10.84 -9.12
N THR A 11 8.59 9.69 -8.52
CA THR A 11 8.88 8.38 -9.12
C THR A 11 7.57 7.71 -9.55
N ALA A 12 7.52 7.24 -10.79
CA ALA A 12 6.34 6.54 -11.32
C ALA A 12 6.34 5.09 -10.84
N TYR A 13 5.22 4.67 -10.26
CA TYR A 13 4.94 3.27 -9.90
C TYR A 13 3.78 2.76 -10.73
N ALA A 14 3.93 1.56 -11.29
CA ALA A 14 2.84 0.87 -11.97
C ALA A 14 2.01 0.07 -10.96
N ILE A 15 0.70 -0.03 -11.20
CA ILE A 15 -0.21 -0.84 -10.40
C ILE A 15 -0.75 -1.95 -11.29
N GLU A 16 -0.63 -3.20 -10.84
CA GLU A 16 -1.13 -4.37 -11.54
C GLU A 16 -2.00 -5.23 -10.63
N LEU A 17 -3.03 -5.83 -11.22
CA LEU A 17 -3.79 -6.90 -10.58
C LEU A 17 -3.26 -8.23 -11.09
N ARG A 18 -2.95 -9.16 -10.18
CA ARG A 18 -2.46 -10.50 -10.52
C ARG A 18 -3.12 -11.55 -9.66
N GLN A 19 -3.31 -12.72 -10.23
CA GLN A 19 -3.60 -13.91 -9.46
C GLN A 19 -2.34 -14.31 -8.70
N LEU A 20 -2.45 -14.42 -7.39
CA LEU A 20 -1.34 -14.82 -6.52
C LEU A 20 -1.63 -16.20 -5.95
N ASN A 21 -0.62 -17.08 -5.99
CA ASN A 21 -0.77 -18.47 -5.57
C ASN A 21 -0.52 -18.69 -4.08
N ASP A 22 -0.15 -17.63 -3.36
CA ASP A 22 0.09 -17.67 -1.93
C ASP A 22 -1.11 -17.08 -1.20
N GLU A 23 -1.78 -17.89 -0.37
CA GLU A 23 -2.97 -17.47 0.37
C GLU A 23 -2.70 -16.40 1.42
N ASP A 24 -1.43 -16.25 1.84
CA ASP A 24 -1.04 -15.28 2.86
C ASP A 24 -0.63 -13.93 2.28
N VAL A 25 -0.63 -13.79 0.95
CA VAL A 25 -0.19 -12.57 0.28
C VAL A 25 -1.34 -11.94 -0.48
N ASP A 26 -1.80 -10.77 -0.06
CA ASP A 26 -2.85 -10.01 -0.75
C ASP A 26 -2.30 -8.98 -1.73
N GLY A 27 -1.01 -8.71 -1.67
CA GLY A 27 -0.33 -7.78 -2.56
C GLY A 27 1.11 -7.53 -2.11
N PHE A 28 1.85 -6.79 -2.91
CA PHE A 28 3.20 -6.39 -2.53
C PHE A 28 3.61 -5.10 -3.26
N CYS A 29 4.61 -4.44 -2.71
CA CYS A 29 5.26 -3.28 -3.33
C CYS A 29 6.73 -3.64 -3.58
N ASP A 30 7.14 -3.64 -4.85
CA ASP A 30 8.53 -3.83 -5.23
C ASP A 30 9.13 -2.45 -5.54
N ASN A 31 9.91 -1.91 -4.59
CA ASN A 31 10.49 -0.59 -4.74
C ASN A 31 11.70 -0.57 -5.69
N THR A 32 12.21 -1.72 -6.09
CA THR A 32 13.31 -1.78 -7.06
C THR A 32 12.83 -1.68 -8.49
N SER A 33 11.70 -2.34 -8.80
CA SER A 33 11.08 -2.28 -10.14
C SER A 33 9.98 -1.21 -10.23
N LYS A 34 9.66 -0.54 -9.11
CA LYS A 34 8.61 0.49 -9.04
C LYS A 34 7.27 -0.06 -9.45
N LEU A 35 6.88 -1.15 -8.78
CA LEU A 35 5.69 -1.93 -9.11
C LEU A 35 4.90 -2.24 -7.85
N ILE A 36 3.60 -2.00 -7.91
CA ILE A 36 2.64 -2.43 -6.89
C ILE A 36 1.75 -3.49 -7.50
N VAL A 37 1.62 -4.62 -6.82
CA VAL A 37 0.76 -5.73 -7.25
C VAL A 37 -0.29 -5.98 -6.18
N ILE A 38 -1.54 -6.10 -6.61
CA ILE A 38 -2.68 -6.41 -5.75
C ILE A 38 -3.31 -7.72 -6.25
N ARG A 39 -3.71 -8.58 -5.32
CA ARG A 39 -4.36 -9.84 -5.66
C ARG A 39 -5.67 -9.59 -6.42
N SER A 40 -5.85 -10.25 -7.56
CA SER A 40 -7.07 -10.16 -8.35
C SER A 40 -8.10 -11.22 -7.99
N ASP A 41 -7.68 -12.34 -7.39
CA ASP A 41 -8.54 -13.47 -7.05
C ASP A 41 -8.97 -13.43 -5.58
N ASN A 42 -10.22 -13.76 -5.30
CA ASN A 42 -10.72 -13.86 -3.92
C ASN A 42 -10.45 -15.26 -3.36
N TYR A 43 -9.17 -15.58 -3.18
CA TYR A 43 -8.71 -16.90 -2.76
C TYR A 43 -9.27 -17.31 -1.40
N ASN A 44 -9.33 -16.37 -0.45
CA ASN A 44 -9.77 -16.64 0.92
C ASN A 44 -11.28 -16.43 1.12
N GLU A 45 -12.04 -16.30 0.05
CA GLU A 45 -13.51 -16.15 0.08
C GLU A 45 -13.97 -15.02 1.00
N VAL A 46 -13.30 -13.87 0.90
CA VAL A 46 -13.61 -12.67 1.70
C VAL A 46 -14.97 -12.10 1.25
N GLY A 47 -15.82 -11.75 2.22
CA GLY A 47 -17.18 -11.26 1.94
C GLY A 47 -17.24 -9.96 1.15
N ASN A 48 -16.34 -9.02 1.42
CA ASN A 48 -16.23 -7.79 0.66
C ASN A 48 -14.81 -7.64 0.11
N PHE A 49 -14.55 -8.34 -0.98
CA PHE A 49 -13.22 -8.41 -1.59
C PHE A 49 -12.79 -7.07 -2.18
N VAL A 50 -13.72 -6.28 -2.73
CA VAL A 50 -13.38 -4.97 -3.29
C VAL A 50 -12.83 -4.03 -2.23
N GLU A 51 -13.42 -4.02 -1.04
CA GLU A 51 -12.92 -3.21 0.06
C GLU A 51 -11.56 -3.71 0.56
N LEU A 52 -11.35 -5.02 0.57
CA LEU A 52 -10.04 -5.60 0.89
C LEU A 52 -8.99 -5.14 -0.12
N GLN A 53 -9.30 -5.18 -1.41
CA GLN A 53 -8.39 -4.72 -2.46
C GLN A 53 -8.04 -3.24 -2.30
N LYS A 54 -9.03 -2.39 -2.00
CA LYS A 54 -8.80 -0.96 -1.79
C LYS A 54 -7.90 -0.70 -0.59
N LYS A 55 -8.17 -1.39 0.53
CA LYS A 55 -7.32 -1.28 1.72
C LYS A 55 -5.89 -1.73 1.40
N GLN A 56 -5.74 -2.85 0.70
CA GLN A 56 -4.43 -3.38 0.36
C GLN A 56 -3.68 -2.45 -0.59
N LEU A 57 -4.37 -1.82 -1.53
CA LEU A 57 -3.73 -0.84 -2.40
C LEU A 57 -3.21 0.36 -1.59
N ARG A 58 -4.01 0.87 -0.63
CA ARG A 58 -3.54 1.94 0.26
C ARG A 58 -2.30 1.51 1.04
N HIS A 59 -2.28 0.26 1.54
CA HIS A 59 -1.16 -0.31 2.26
C HIS A 59 0.13 -0.28 1.40
N GLU A 60 0.04 -0.77 0.16
CA GLU A 60 1.21 -0.84 -0.72
C GLU A 60 1.65 0.55 -1.18
N ILE A 61 0.71 1.48 -1.40
CA ILE A 61 1.06 2.87 -1.73
C ILE A 61 1.83 3.52 -0.58
N ILE A 62 1.44 3.27 0.66
CA ILE A 62 2.17 3.78 1.83
C ILE A 62 3.59 3.23 1.85
N HIS A 63 3.78 1.94 1.57
CA HIS A 63 5.12 1.36 1.43
C HIS A 63 5.94 2.09 0.37
N ALA A 64 5.34 2.37 -0.80
CA ALA A 64 6.03 3.08 -1.87
C ALA A 64 6.48 4.48 -1.43
N PHE A 65 5.60 5.25 -0.77
CA PHE A 65 5.95 6.57 -0.25
C PHE A 65 7.06 6.51 0.78
N LEU A 66 7.00 5.55 1.71
CA LEU A 66 8.05 5.41 2.72
C LEU A 66 9.37 5.00 2.09
N SER A 67 9.35 4.12 1.09
CA SER A 67 10.56 3.70 0.37
C SER A 67 11.19 4.88 -0.37
N GLU A 68 10.39 5.65 -1.11
CA GLU A 68 10.90 6.79 -1.88
C GLU A 68 11.35 7.95 -0.98
N SER A 69 10.79 8.07 0.22
CA SER A 69 11.22 9.07 1.20
C SER A 69 12.48 8.66 1.97
N GLY A 70 12.91 7.40 1.85
CA GLY A 70 14.08 6.87 2.55
C GLY A 70 13.82 6.34 3.95
N LEU A 71 12.57 6.38 4.44
CA LEU A 71 12.26 5.94 5.81
C LEU A 71 12.42 4.44 6.02
N GLN A 72 12.38 3.64 4.95
CA GLN A 72 12.63 2.20 5.07
C GLN A 72 14.06 1.88 5.54
N CYS A 73 14.99 2.83 5.40
CA CYS A 73 16.37 2.70 5.83
C CYS A 73 16.60 3.40 7.16
N ASN A 74 15.59 3.48 8.02
CA ASN A 74 15.68 4.14 9.32
C ASN A 74 16.67 3.40 10.22
N TRP A 75 17.84 3.98 10.39
CA TRP A 75 18.92 3.38 11.14
C TRP A 75 18.71 3.35 12.66
N GLN A 76 17.67 4.02 13.18
CA GLN A 76 17.26 3.87 14.58
C GLN A 76 16.69 2.47 14.87
N HIS A 77 16.32 1.75 13.82
CA HIS A 77 15.79 0.39 13.90
C HIS A 77 16.66 -0.54 13.05
N ILE A 78 17.97 -0.54 13.31
CA ILE A 78 18.95 -1.26 12.49
C ILE A 78 18.73 -2.77 12.43
N GLU A 79 17.99 -3.33 13.38
CA GLU A 79 17.64 -4.75 13.39
C GLU A 79 16.36 -5.03 12.59
N GLN A 80 15.64 -3.99 12.18
CA GLN A 80 14.43 -4.10 11.37
C GLN A 80 14.70 -3.52 10.00
N PHE A 81 14.63 -4.37 9.00
CA PHE A 81 14.75 -3.93 7.63
C PHE A 81 13.35 -3.70 7.07
N GLY A 82 13.08 -2.47 6.62
CA GLY A 82 11.79 -2.11 6.04
C GLY A 82 10.89 -1.31 6.99
N HIS A 83 9.59 -1.46 6.82
CA HIS A 83 8.59 -0.70 7.55
C HIS A 83 7.89 -1.56 8.59
N ASP A 84 7.37 -0.91 9.66
CA ASP A 84 6.51 -1.58 10.61
C ASP A 84 5.15 -1.88 9.96
N GLU A 85 4.89 -3.16 9.69
CA GLU A 85 3.68 -3.61 9.01
C GLU A 85 2.41 -3.28 9.79
N THR A 86 2.44 -3.32 11.12
CA THR A 86 1.28 -2.98 11.94
C THR A 86 0.89 -1.52 11.77
N THR A 87 1.87 -0.62 11.78
CA THR A 87 1.63 0.81 11.58
C THR A 87 1.15 1.10 10.17
N ILE A 88 1.75 0.46 9.16
CA ILE A 88 1.35 0.63 7.77
C ILE A 88 -0.11 0.19 7.59
N ASP A 89 -0.47 -0.97 8.14
CA ASP A 89 -1.83 -1.48 8.02
C ASP A 89 -2.84 -0.58 8.74
N TRP A 90 -2.49 -0.10 9.94
CA TRP A 90 -3.32 0.85 10.68
C TRP A 90 -3.61 2.09 9.84
N PHE A 91 -2.57 2.66 9.24
CA PHE A 91 -2.73 3.86 8.41
C PHE A 91 -3.55 3.56 7.15
N ALA A 92 -3.36 2.40 6.53
CA ALA A 92 -4.14 1.98 5.37
C ALA A 92 -5.63 1.87 5.68
N ILE A 93 -5.97 1.40 6.89
CA ILE A 93 -7.35 1.28 7.35
C ILE A 93 -7.94 2.65 7.70
N GLN A 94 -7.19 3.47 8.42
CA GLN A 94 -7.70 4.72 9.00
C GLN A 94 -7.62 5.91 8.07
N SER A 95 -6.74 5.90 7.06
CA SER A 95 -6.50 7.06 6.21
C SER A 95 -7.75 7.64 5.54
N PRO A 96 -8.72 6.85 5.05
CA PRO A 96 -9.94 7.44 4.49
C PRO A 96 -10.73 8.27 5.51
N LYS A 97 -10.76 7.83 6.77
CA LYS A 97 -11.46 8.56 7.84
C LYS A 97 -10.70 9.83 8.23
N ILE A 98 -9.37 9.73 8.32
CA ILE A 98 -8.50 10.86 8.65
C ILE A 98 -8.61 11.94 7.58
N PHE A 99 -8.49 11.55 6.30
CA PHE A 99 -8.55 12.49 5.19
C PHE A 99 -9.93 13.14 5.06
N LYS A 100 -11.00 12.41 5.36
CA LYS A 100 -12.34 12.99 5.39
C LYS A 100 -12.43 14.13 6.39
N VAL A 101 -11.88 13.95 7.58
CA VAL A 101 -11.84 15.02 8.59
C VAL A 101 -11.06 16.22 8.06
N PHE A 102 -9.91 15.98 7.43
CA PHE A 102 -9.10 17.07 6.87
C PHE A 102 -9.85 17.83 5.77
N VAL A 103 -10.55 17.12 4.90
CA VAL A 103 -11.36 17.75 3.85
C VAL A 103 -12.52 18.56 4.46
N ASP A 104 -13.23 17.97 5.42
CA ASP A 104 -14.37 18.62 6.08
C ASP A 104 -13.97 19.90 6.80
N LEU A 105 -12.76 19.93 7.36
CA LEU A 105 -12.21 21.09 8.06
C LEU A 105 -11.44 22.04 7.14
N LYS A 106 -11.40 21.76 5.83
CA LYS A 106 -10.68 22.56 4.83
C LYS A 106 -9.20 22.73 5.16
N LEU A 107 -8.56 21.61 5.57
CA LEU A 107 -7.14 21.59 5.91
C LEU A 107 -6.26 21.05 4.76
N LEU A 108 -6.87 20.58 3.67
CA LEU A 108 -6.16 20.10 2.50
C LEU A 108 -6.32 21.06 1.33
#